data_8f1b90feaa46d8b8463b6df95c7d92c2
#
_entry.id   8f1b90feaa46d8b8463b6df95c7d92c2
#
_cell.length_a   1.000
_cell.length_b   1.000
_cell.length_c   1.000
_cell.angle_alpha   90.00
_cell.angle_beta   90.00
_cell.angle_gamma   90.00
#
_symmetry.space_group_name_H-M   'P 1'
#
loop_
_entity.id
_entity.type
_entity.pdbx_description
1 polymer ?
#
loop_
_entity_poly.entity_id
_entity_poly.type
_entity_poly.pdbx_seq_one_letter_code
_entity_poly.pdbx_strand_id
1 'polypeptide(L)'
;MRPGPSIPEMNDAGRWSARMDIRYGPRLFKDIPMTSCSLDWGELKVDGTSASAPASLRVGAPDDYAPRHEGDFYSNYGQMMCPSVICEFEHGGKYEIPFGRFRITETSQSPESTPVQGKDLLLDLEENPLSWPHSPHPGGTLITEMNRLNPNQGMTTIRVPDSRRDYQISSYLQLPTDLLVSMSMIAKEAGCGLRMSYRGEIEAYPLPTPSSAPVETYSQDSHMVIGAAPVQSPSGRIPNWYSVVAKGDGSRQYTVHKGDSYESAVKDDEKNKSEVEMAIDNLYLNKERVWAENATPTYQHDAARWSWSRQLNPHWTRTENGWKSDYDFSFYVKMNQAYGYYHPSWYGWVSKTTDLSSQKSWDKVVEEANRWAKFGMDRAKSWRIQLVADPRIEVGDVIAVEYKQGKWCVVSVTSFSLDLMDPSQPMTVTGAELRGW
;
A
#
# COMPACT_ATOMS: atom_id res chain seq x y z
N MET A 1 11.25 -8.49 -5.65
CA MET A 1 11.28 -9.64 -6.59
C MET A 1 11.89 -10.85 -5.90
N ARG A 2 11.31 -12.03 -6.08
CA ARG A 2 11.82 -13.31 -5.54
C ARG A 2 13.12 -13.70 -6.23
N PRO A 3 14.03 -14.37 -5.52
CA PRO A 3 15.19 -14.99 -6.18
C PRO A 3 14.73 -16.10 -7.14
N GLY A 4 15.34 -16.17 -8.32
CA GLY A 4 14.96 -17.13 -9.35
C GLY A 4 15.83 -17.03 -10.60
N PRO A 5 15.44 -17.71 -11.69
CA PRO A 5 16.17 -17.68 -12.96
C PRO A 5 16.15 -16.28 -13.58
N SER A 6 17.15 -15.99 -14.39
CA SER A 6 17.16 -14.78 -15.24
C SER A 6 16.19 -14.93 -16.43
N ILE A 7 15.82 -13.81 -17.09
CA ILE A 7 14.99 -13.86 -18.32
C ILE A 7 15.62 -14.74 -19.40
N PRO A 8 16.93 -14.65 -19.71
CA PRO A 8 17.57 -15.55 -20.66
C PRO A 8 17.42 -17.04 -20.30
N GLU A 9 17.57 -17.40 -19.03
CA GLU A 9 17.36 -18.80 -18.58
C GLU A 9 15.91 -19.24 -18.73
N MET A 10 14.93 -18.35 -18.48
CA MET A 10 13.52 -18.67 -18.66
C MET A 10 13.10 -18.89 -20.12
N ASN A 11 13.89 -18.38 -21.06
CA ASN A 11 13.69 -18.61 -22.49
C ASN A 11 14.31 -19.92 -22.99
N ASP A 12 15.15 -20.58 -22.17
CA ASP A 12 15.70 -21.88 -22.49
C ASP A 12 14.69 -23.00 -22.25
N ALA A 13 14.89 -24.12 -22.94
CA ALA A 13 14.13 -25.32 -22.66
C ALA A 13 14.32 -25.74 -21.20
N GLY A 14 13.23 -25.88 -20.48
CA GLY A 14 13.26 -26.18 -19.06
C GLY A 14 12.06 -27.00 -18.60
N ARG A 15 12.19 -27.55 -17.42
CA ARG A 15 11.11 -28.24 -16.73
C ARG A 15 10.54 -27.33 -15.65
N TRP A 16 9.23 -27.14 -15.68
CA TRP A 16 8.47 -26.44 -14.66
C TRP A 16 7.60 -27.45 -13.91
N SER A 17 7.63 -27.39 -12.58
CA SER A 17 6.74 -28.19 -11.74
C SER A 17 6.34 -27.42 -10.49
N ALA A 18 5.13 -27.60 -10.04
CA ALA A 18 4.67 -27.07 -8.77
C ALA A 18 4.80 -28.13 -7.66
N ARG A 19 5.12 -27.67 -6.46
CA ARG A 19 5.15 -28.49 -5.26
C ARG A 19 4.26 -27.88 -4.19
N MET A 20 3.52 -28.71 -3.47
CA MET A 20 2.72 -28.32 -2.34
C MET A 20 3.26 -28.96 -1.08
N ASP A 21 3.65 -28.14 -0.11
CA ASP A 21 3.92 -28.57 1.25
C ASP A 21 2.77 -28.12 2.16
N ILE A 22 2.38 -28.94 3.12
CA ILE A 22 1.37 -28.60 4.12
C ILE A 22 2.03 -28.47 5.49
N ARG A 23 1.82 -27.32 6.11
CA ARG A 23 2.24 -27.08 7.49
C ARG A 23 1.04 -27.21 8.42
N TYR A 24 1.21 -27.98 9.50
CA TYR A 24 0.23 -28.07 10.58
C TYR A 24 0.95 -27.95 11.92
N GLY A 25 0.80 -26.82 12.57
CA GLY A 25 1.60 -26.46 13.74
C GLY A 25 3.12 -26.49 13.43
N PRO A 26 3.92 -27.23 14.22
CA PRO A 26 5.37 -27.37 13.97
C PRO A 26 5.70 -28.39 12.88
N ARG A 27 4.74 -29.17 12.41
CA ARG A 27 4.97 -30.25 11.42
C ARG A 27 4.88 -29.70 10.01
N LEU A 28 5.79 -30.15 9.14
CA LEU A 28 5.79 -29.88 7.71
C LEU A 28 5.73 -31.20 6.94
N PHE A 29 4.65 -31.37 6.18
CA PHE A 29 4.46 -32.50 5.28
C PHE A 29 4.80 -32.04 3.87
N LYS A 30 5.68 -32.75 3.20
CA LYS A 30 6.22 -32.37 1.90
C LYS A 30 5.55 -33.13 0.77
N ASP A 31 5.56 -32.49 -0.40
CA ASP A 31 5.16 -33.09 -1.67
C ASP A 31 3.73 -33.67 -1.65
N ILE A 32 2.79 -32.92 -1.06
CA ILE A 32 1.38 -33.32 -1.01
C ILE A 32 0.78 -33.19 -2.41
N PRO A 33 0.14 -34.26 -2.92
CA PRO A 33 -0.42 -34.27 -4.26
C PRO A 33 -1.50 -33.20 -4.48
N MET A 34 -1.49 -32.60 -5.66
CA MET A 34 -2.49 -31.64 -6.15
C MET A 34 -2.73 -31.83 -7.65
N THR A 35 -3.93 -31.50 -8.13
CA THR A 35 -4.34 -31.59 -9.54
C THR A 35 -4.36 -30.24 -10.24
N SER A 36 -4.49 -29.16 -9.49
CA SER A 36 -4.41 -27.77 -9.97
C SER A 36 -3.91 -26.86 -8.88
N CYS A 37 -3.27 -25.75 -9.25
CA CYS A 37 -2.81 -24.76 -8.30
C CYS A 37 -2.73 -23.39 -8.97
N SER A 38 -3.62 -22.48 -8.61
CA SER A 38 -3.64 -21.11 -9.10
C SER A 38 -3.59 -20.11 -7.97
N LEU A 39 -2.85 -19.03 -8.20
CA LEU A 39 -2.59 -17.97 -7.26
C LEU A 39 -3.11 -16.64 -7.79
N ASP A 40 -3.95 -16.00 -7.01
CA ASP A 40 -4.33 -14.59 -7.19
C ASP A 40 -3.74 -13.78 -6.06
N TRP A 41 -2.71 -12.99 -6.35
CA TRP A 41 -2.12 -12.12 -5.35
C TRP A 41 -2.96 -10.86 -5.22
N GLY A 42 -3.40 -10.59 -3.99
CA GLY A 42 -4.36 -9.56 -3.66
C GLY A 42 -4.02 -8.17 -4.18
N GLU A 43 -5.05 -7.40 -4.46
CA GLU A 43 -4.93 -6.05 -4.97
C GLU A 43 -4.35 -5.11 -3.91
N LEU A 44 -3.24 -4.49 -4.24
CA LEU A 44 -2.69 -3.40 -3.45
C LEU A 44 -3.44 -2.12 -3.85
N LYS A 45 -4.34 -1.64 -3.01
CA LYS A 45 -4.91 -0.33 -3.26
C LYS A 45 -3.89 0.75 -2.93
N VAL A 46 -3.38 1.35 -3.98
CA VAL A 46 -2.23 2.27 -3.93
C VAL A 46 -2.61 3.67 -3.42
N ASP A 47 -3.88 3.95 -3.19
CA ASP A 47 -4.34 5.25 -2.68
C ASP A 47 -4.02 5.49 -1.20
N GLY A 48 -3.42 4.50 -0.57
CA GLY A 48 -2.95 4.59 0.81
C GLY A 48 -4.04 4.67 1.86
N THR A 49 -5.30 4.45 1.48
CA THR A 49 -6.44 4.42 2.41
C THR A 49 -6.95 3.01 2.68
N SER A 50 -6.52 2.04 1.88
CA SER A 50 -6.93 0.65 2.04
C SER A 50 -5.74 -0.26 2.26
N ALA A 51 -5.92 -1.20 3.15
CA ALA A 51 -5.01 -2.32 3.37
C ALA A 51 -4.90 -3.18 2.11
N SER A 52 -3.79 -3.88 1.97
CA SER A 52 -3.66 -4.95 0.98
C SER A 52 -4.71 -6.01 1.26
N ALA A 53 -5.43 -6.47 0.25
CA ALA A 53 -6.29 -7.64 0.41
C ALA A 53 -5.40 -8.88 0.53
N PRO A 54 -5.78 -9.88 1.38
CA PRO A 54 -5.08 -11.14 1.43
C PRO A 54 -5.03 -11.82 0.05
N ALA A 55 -3.88 -12.36 -0.32
CA ALA A 55 -3.76 -13.18 -1.51
C ALA A 55 -4.57 -14.47 -1.36
N SER A 56 -5.09 -14.99 -2.47
CA SER A 56 -5.86 -16.23 -2.49
C SER A 56 -5.17 -17.31 -3.33
N LEU A 57 -5.18 -18.52 -2.79
CA LEU A 57 -4.66 -19.72 -3.42
C LEU A 57 -5.83 -20.71 -3.63
N ARG A 58 -5.97 -21.21 -4.86
CA ARG A 58 -6.93 -22.26 -5.18
C ARG A 58 -6.19 -23.51 -5.61
N VAL A 59 -6.52 -24.61 -4.99
CA VAL A 59 -5.88 -25.90 -5.22
C VAL A 59 -6.95 -26.96 -5.49
N GLY A 60 -6.72 -27.82 -6.46
CA GLY A 60 -7.47 -29.07 -6.59
C GLY A 60 -6.75 -30.18 -5.84
N ALA A 61 -7.39 -30.76 -4.86
CA ALA A 61 -6.87 -31.97 -4.20
C ALA A 61 -7.42 -33.22 -4.90
N PRO A 62 -6.60 -34.27 -5.10
CA PRO A 62 -7.09 -35.56 -5.54
C PRO A 62 -8.11 -36.16 -4.58
N ASP A 63 -9.04 -36.99 -5.04
CA ASP A 63 -10.12 -37.56 -4.23
C ASP A 63 -9.61 -38.32 -3.00
N ASP A 64 -8.49 -39.04 -3.11
CA ASP A 64 -7.86 -39.74 -2.01
C ASP A 64 -7.36 -38.81 -0.87
N TYR A 65 -7.20 -37.51 -1.18
CA TYR A 65 -6.77 -36.46 -0.24
C TYR A 65 -7.91 -35.53 0.17
N ALA A 66 -9.15 -35.82 -0.24
CA ALA A 66 -10.31 -35.08 0.23
C ALA A 66 -10.41 -35.21 1.76
N PRO A 67 -10.48 -34.08 2.51
CA PRO A 67 -10.46 -34.13 3.97
C PRO A 67 -11.74 -34.79 4.50
N ARG A 68 -11.55 -35.74 5.39
CA ARG A 68 -12.62 -36.46 6.11
C ARG A 68 -12.54 -36.23 7.61
N HIS A 69 -11.38 -35.79 8.09
CA HIS A 69 -11.07 -35.57 9.49
C HIS A 69 -10.28 -34.25 9.65
N GLU A 70 -10.33 -33.71 10.85
CA GLU A 70 -9.65 -32.45 11.22
C GLU A 70 -8.13 -32.48 11.00
N GLY A 71 -7.51 -33.65 11.08
CA GLY A 71 -6.06 -33.86 10.90
C GLY A 71 -5.61 -34.08 9.46
N ASP A 72 -6.53 -34.13 8.49
CA ASP A 72 -6.18 -34.37 7.09
C ASP A 72 -5.47 -33.16 6.47
N PHE A 73 -4.67 -33.40 5.42
CA PHE A 73 -3.78 -32.37 4.86
C PHE A 73 -4.53 -31.13 4.36
N TYR A 74 -5.64 -31.31 3.70
CA TYR A 74 -6.42 -30.21 3.13
C TYR A 74 -7.62 -29.80 4.00
N SER A 75 -7.57 -30.11 5.28
CA SER A 75 -8.57 -29.67 6.25
C SER A 75 -8.36 -28.20 6.66
N ASN A 76 -9.42 -27.52 7.07
CA ASN A 76 -9.40 -26.10 7.45
C ASN A 76 -9.24 -25.86 8.98
N TYR A 77 -8.66 -26.81 9.69
CA TYR A 77 -8.42 -26.71 11.14
C TYR A 77 -7.02 -26.19 11.49
N GLY A 78 -6.51 -25.21 10.73
CA GLY A 78 -5.21 -24.58 10.98
C GLY A 78 -4.09 -25.09 10.07
N GLN A 79 -4.40 -25.93 9.08
CA GLN A 79 -3.46 -26.32 8.05
C GLN A 79 -3.14 -25.15 7.13
N MET A 80 -1.87 -25.04 6.75
CA MET A 80 -1.36 -24.01 5.84
C MET A 80 -0.73 -24.64 4.62
N MET A 81 -1.18 -24.21 3.47
CA MET A 81 -0.57 -24.54 2.17
C MET A 81 0.68 -23.69 1.95
N CYS A 82 1.77 -24.32 1.55
CA CYS A 82 3.05 -23.68 1.25
C CYS A 82 3.46 -24.05 -0.18
N PRO A 83 2.90 -23.39 -1.21
CA PRO A 83 3.22 -23.71 -2.59
C PRO A 83 4.60 -23.19 -2.98
N SER A 84 5.28 -23.93 -3.84
CA SER A 84 6.51 -23.53 -4.52
C SER A 84 6.50 -23.97 -5.97
N VAL A 85 7.23 -23.25 -6.80
CA VAL A 85 7.52 -23.63 -8.19
C VAL A 85 8.96 -24.05 -8.27
N ILE A 86 9.22 -25.16 -8.95
CA ILE A 86 10.54 -25.69 -9.24
C ILE A 86 10.81 -25.51 -10.73
N CYS A 87 11.80 -24.69 -11.07
CA CYS A 87 12.29 -24.47 -12.42
C CYS A 87 13.64 -25.15 -12.59
N GLU A 88 13.78 -26.03 -13.58
CA GLU A 88 15.00 -26.72 -13.94
C GLU A 88 15.29 -26.47 -15.44
N PHE A 89 16.42 -25.87 -15.76
CA PHE A 89 16.80 -25.50 -17.13
C PHE A 89 17.95 -26.39 -17.63
N GLU A 90 17.93 -26.70 -18.94
CA GLU A 90 18.91 -27.61 -19.56
C GLU A 90 20.34 -27.12 -19.41
N HIS A 91 20.57 -25.81 -19.53
CA HIS A 91 21.88 -25.16 -19.43
C HIS A 91 22.00 -24.24 -18.21
N GLY A 92 20.99 -24.23 -17.35
CA GLY A 92 20.86 -23.34 -16.20
C GLY A 92 20.84 -24.05 -14.86
N GLY A 93 20.42 -23.30 -13.85
CA GLY A 93 20.28 -23.79 -12.50
C GLY A 93 18.95 -24.48 -12.25
N LYS A 94 18.85 -25.06 -11.06
CA LYS A 94 17.60 -25.48 -10.46
C LYS A 94 17.19 -24.45 -9.43
N TYR A 95 16.00 -23.92 -9.57
CA TYR A 95 15.44 -22.90 -8.69
C TYR A 95 14.18 -23.42 -8.04
N GLU A 96 14.06 -23.24 -6.73
CA GLU A 96 12.84 -23.46 -6.00
C GLU A 96 12.35 -22.10 -5.50
N ILE A 97 11.17 -21.66 -5.98
CA ILE A 97 10.61 -20.34 -5.74
C ILE A 97 9.34 -20.52 -4.88
N PRO A 98 9.40 -20.21 -3.57
CA PRO A 98 8.25 -20.30 -2.69
C PRO A 98 7.30 -19.12 -2.89
N PHE A 99 6.03 -19.34 -2.60
CA PHE A 99 4.95 -18.34 -2.70
C PHE A 99 4.32 -17.99 -1.34
N GLY A 100 5.00 -18.26 -0.25
CA GLY A 100 4.52 -17.92 1.09
C GLY A 100 3.68 -19.00 1.71
N ARG A 101 2.73 -18.59 2.58
CA ARG A 101 1.88 -19.49 3.38
C ARG A 101 0.44 -19.06 3.27
N PHE A 102 -0.45 -20.02 3.02
CA PHE A 102 -1.87 -19.78 2.86
C PHE A 102 -2.65 -20.66 3.85
N ARG A 103 -3.39 -20.04 4.74
CA ARG A 103 -4.29 -20.77 5.63
C ARG A 103 -5.49 -21.26 4.82
N ILE A 104 -5.82 -22.55 4.96
CA ILE A 104 -6.99 -23.13 4.32
C ILE A 104 -8.25 -22.52 4.94
N THR A 105 -9.08 -21.91 4.12
CA THR A 105 -10.32 -21.26 4.55
C THR A 105 -11.55 -22.05 4.19
N GLU A 106 -11.50 -22.75 3.05
CA GLU A 106 -12.64 -23.52 2.55
C GLU A 106 -12.17 -24.77 1.84
N THR A 107 -12.91 -25.86 2.04
CA THR A 107 -12.75 -27.09 1.29
C THR A 107 -14.14 -27.61 0.96
N SER A 108 -14.39 -27.82 -0.32
CA SER A 108 -15.66 -28.36 -0.80
C SER A 108 -15.43 -29.66 -1.56
N GLN A 109 -16.34 -30.63 -1.39
CA GLN A 109 -16.24 -31.90 -2.13
C GLN A 109 -16.96 -31.79 -3.48
N SER A 110 -16.31 -32.25 -4.55
CA SER A 110 -16.85 -32.35 -5.89
C SER A 110 -16.54 -33.75 -6.45
N PRO A 111 -17.38 -34.29 -7.35
CA PRO A 111 -17.18 -35.65 -7.93
C PRO A 111 -15.84 -35.82 -8.67
N GLU A 112 -15.24 -34.77 -9.18
CA GLU A 112 -14.03 -34.86 -10.01
C GLU A 112 -12.75 -34.42 -9.28
N SER A 113 -12.88 -33.58 -8.27
CA SER A 113 -11.77 -33.11 -7.44
C SER A 113 -12.30 -32.41 -6.21
N THR A 114 -11.46 -32.25 -5.20
CA THR A 114 -11.79 -31.47 -4.01
C THR A 114 -11.19 -30.07 -4.12
N PRO A 115 -11.97 -29.03 -4.45
CA PRO A 115 -11.49 -27.66 -4.45
C PRO A 115 -11.15 -27.22 -3.02
N VAL A 116 -9.95 -26.69 -2.87
CA VAL A 116 -9.43 -26.15 -1.61
C VAL A 116 -9.07 -24.68 -1.85
N GLN A 117 -9.55 -23.79 -0.99
CA GLN A 117 -9.20 -22.38 -1.01
C GLN A 117 -8.40 -22.02 0.23
N GLY A 118 -7.44 -21.15 0.03
CA GLY A 118 -6.67 -20.58 1.13
C GLY A 118 -6.41 -19.10 0.92
N LYS A 119 -6.21 -18.41 2.00
CA LYS A 119 -5.80 -17.01 2.02
C LYS A 119 -4.48 -16.86 2.76
N ASP A 120 -3.69 -15.86 2.39
CA ASP A 120 -2.42 -15.61 3.04
C ASP A 120 -2.58 -15.13 4.49
N LEU A 121 -1.45 -14.94 5.17
CA LEU A 121 -1.43 -14.60 6.60
C LEU A 121 -1.94 -13.19 6.94
N LEU A 122 -2.22 -12.34 5.95
CA LEU A 122 -2.92 -11.08 6.18
C LEU A 122 -4.37 -11.32 6.63
N LEU A 123 -4.95 -12.48 6.31
CA LEU A 123 -6.24 -12.91 6.83
C LEU A 123 -6.26 -12.97 8.37
N ASP A 124 -5.14 -13.39 8.98
CA ASP A 124 -5.06 -13.44 10.45
C ASP A 124 -5.20 -12.06 11.09
N LEU A 125 -4.83 -11.00 10.36
CA LEU A 125 -5.03 -9.62 10.80
C LEU A 125 -6.49 -9.18 10.64
N GLU A 126 -7.17 -9.60 9.56
CA GLU A 126 -8.60 -9.30 9.37
C GLU A 126 -9.48 -9.97 10.42
N GLU A 127 -9.16 -11.21 10.80
CA GLU A 127 -9.98 -12.02 11.71
C GLU A 127 -9.74 -11.75 13.19
N ASN A 128 -8.68 -11.00 13.56
CA ASN A 128 -8.34 -10.69 14.94
C ASN A 128 -8.44 -9.20 15.24
N PRO A 129 -9.65 -8.62 15.26
CA PRO A 129 -9.81 -7.20 15.52
C PRO A 129 -9.37 -6.86 16.96
N LEU A 130 -8.89 -5.66 17.14
CA LEU A 130 -8.60 -5.11 18.45
C LEU A 130 -9.89 -4.85 19.23
N SER A 131 -9.87 -5.02 20.55
CA SER A 131 -11.06 -4.81 21.39
C SER A 131 -11.52 -3.35 21.41
N TRP A 132 -10.60 -2.41 21.19
CA TRP A 132 -10.86 -0.96 21.13
C TRP A 132 -9.82 -0.24 20.30
N PRO A 133 -10.14 0.94 19.74
CA PRO A 133 -9.18 1.80 19.07
C PRO A 133 -8.07 2.22 20.04
N HIS A 134 -6.85 2.36 19.54
CA HIS A 134 -5.69 2.76 20.34
C HIS A 134 -4.71 3.58 19.52
N SER A 135 -3.65 4.05 20.16
CA SER A 135 -2.55 4.77 19.52
C SER A 135 -1.23 4.01 19.68
N PRO A 136 -0.25 4.25 18.82
CA PRO A 136 1.09 3.74 19.02
C PRO A 136 1.69 4.22 20.33
N HIS A 137 2.62 3.47 20.88
CA HIS A 137 3.33 3.88 22.08
C HIS A 137 4.22 5.09 21.79
N PRO A 138 4.38 6.02 22.76
CA PRO A 138 5.34 7.10 22.64
C PRO A 138 6.75 6.55 22.42
N GLY A 139 7.43 6.99 21.35
CA GLY A 139 8.74 6.47 20.96
C GLY A 139 8.74 5.09 20.29
N GLY A 140 7.55 4.54 19.99
CA GLY A 140 7.43 3.28 19.23
C GLY A 140 7.99 3.43 17.82
N THR A 141 8.73 2.41 17.36
CA THR A 141 9.28 2.35 16.00
C THR A 141 8.43 1.44 15.12
N LEU A 142 8.64 1.50 13.80
CA LEU A 142 7.91 0.66 12.85
C LEU A 142 7.94 -0.81 13.28
N ILE A 143 9.13 -1.35 13.57
CA ILE A 143 9.25 -2.77 13.95
C ILE A 143 8.59 -3.07 15.30
N THR A 144 8.73 -2.19 16.29
CA THR A 144 8.15 -2.44 17.62
C THR A 144 6.63 -2.39 17.60
N GLU A 145 6.04 -1.43 16.87
CA GLU A 145 4.60 -1.28 16.79
C GLU A 145 3.96 -2.40 15.94
N MET A 146 4.58 -2.79 14.82
CA MET A 146 4.09 -3.92 14.03
C MET A 146 4.16 -5.24 14.82
N ASN A 147 5.24 -5.49 15.56
CA ASN A 147 5.33 -6.67 16.42
C ASN A 147 4.29 -6.64 17.55
N ARG A 148 4.02 -5.48 18.13
CA ARG A 148 2.99 -5.33 19.16
C ARG A 148 1.59 -5.68 18.66
N LEU A 149 1.29 -5.33 17.42
CA LEU A 149 0.01 -5.63 16.78
C LEU A 149 -0.09 -7.03 16.18
N ASN A 150 1.01 -7.78 16.13
CA ASN A 150 0.97 -9.13 15.57
C ASN A 150 0.22 -10.10 16.51
N PRO A 151 -0.96 -10.61 16.11
CA PRO A 151 -1.76 -11.49 16.96
C PRO A 151 -1.11 -12.88 17.13
N ASN A 152 -0.27 -13.28 16.17
CA ASN A 152 0.33 -14.60 16.09
C ASN A 152 1.85 -14.58 16.34
N GLN A 153 2.26 -13.89 17.43
CA GLN A 153 3.68 -13.85 17.83
C GLN A 153 4.21 -15.28 18.03
N GLY A 154 5.27 -15.62 17.32
CA GLY A 154 5.87 -16.96 17.34
C GLY A 154 5.44 -17.88 16.19
N MET A 155 4.33 -17.63 15.52
CA MET A 155 3.93 -18.34 14.29
C MET A 155 4.18 -17.51 13.03
N THR A 156 4.00 -16.20 13.13
CA THR A 156 4.17 -15.26 12.02
C THR A 156 5.24 -14.23 12.36
N THR A 157 6.22 -14.12 11.52
CA THR A 157 7.34 -13.16 11.67
C THR A 157 6.97 -11.85 10.98
N ILE A 158 7.32 -10.73 11.61
CA ILE A 158 7.25 -9.40 11.00
C ILE A 158 8.61 -9.05 10.40
N ARG A 159 8.60 -8.64 9.14
CA ARG A 159 9.76 -8.14 8.43
C ARG A 159 9.58 -6.68 8.05
N VAL A 160 10.59 -5.89 8.32
CA VAL A 160 10.66 -4.48 7.91
C VAL A 160 12.01 -4.20 7.25
N PRO A 161 12.09 -3.28 6.29
CA PRO A 161 13.37 -2.93 5.67
C PRO A 161 14.27 -2.24 6.70
N ASP A 162 15.57 -2.54 6.66
CA ASP A 162 16.54 -1.98 7.62
C ASP A 162 16.53 -0.45 7.61
N SER A 163 16.36 0.17 6.45
CA SER A 163 16.29 1.63 6.30
C SER A 163 15.07 2.28 6.98
N ARG A 164 14.05 1.50 7.36
CA ARG A 164 12.81 1.97 7.99
C ARG A 164 12.57 1.34 9.37
N ARG A 165 13.43 0.45 9.80
CA ARG A 165 13.25 -0.33 11.03
C ARG A 165 13.02 0.55 12.26
N ASP A 166 13.84 1.59 12.40
CA ASP A 166 13.83 2.50 13.54
C ASP A 166 13.04 3.79 13.27
N TYR A 167 12.24 3.82 12.20
CA TYR A 167 11.36 4.94 11.91
C TYR A 167 10.34 5.08 13.04
N GLN A 168 10.32 6.25 13.69
CA GLN A 168 9.42 6.52 14.81
C GLN A 168 8.00 6.77 14.31
N ILE A 169 7.06 5.99 14.85
CA ILE A 169 5.64 6.14 14.56
C ILE A 169 5.02 7.17 15.48
N SER A 170 4.17 8.03 14.94
CA SER A 170 3.50 9.07 15.71
C SER A 170 2.55 8.46 16.75
N SER A 171 2.72 8.81 18.01
CA SER A 171 1.78 8.43 19.07
C SER A 171 0.39 9.10 18.95
N TYR A 172 0.24 10.07 18.06
CA TYR A 172 -1.04 10.72 17.75
C TYR A 172 -1.86 9.97 16.68
N LEU A 173 -1.28 8.95 16.04
CA LEU A 173 -1.98 8.12 15.06
C LEU A 173 -3.12 7.37 15.77
N GLN A 174 -4.35 7.57 15.28
CA GLN A 174 -5.51 6.84 15.79
C GLN A 174 -5.66 5.55 14.97
N LEU A 175 -5.47 4.42 15.64
CA LEU A 175 -5.56 3.10 15.03
C LEU A 175 -6.97 2.54 15.26
N PRO A 176 -7.70 2.17 14.19
CA PRO A 176 -9.02 1.54 14.31
C PRO A 176 -8.93 0.14 14.93
N THR A 177 -10.07 -0.46 15.19
CA THR A 177 -10.15 -1.85 15.72
C THR A 177 -9.75 -2.89 14.67
N ASP A 178 -9.88 -2.59 13.39
CA ASP A 178 -9.40 -3.44 12.30
C ASP A 178 -7.87 -3.49 12.33
N LEU A 179 -7.33 -4.68 12.57
CA LEU A 179 -5.90 -4.86 12.78
C LEU A 179 -5.10 -4.76 11.48
N LEU A 180 -5.66 -5.23 10.37
CA LEU A 180 -5.03 -5.13 9.05
C LEU A 180 -4.94 -3.66 8.61
N VAL A 181 -6.01 -2.90 8.81
CA VAL A 181 -6.02 -1.46 8.56
C VAL A 181 -5.03 -0.74 9.46
N SER A 182 -5.02 -1.04 10.76
CA SER A 182 -4.11 -0.44 11.73
C SER A 182 -2.63 -0.68 11.39
N MET A 183 -2.28 -1.92 11.06
CA MET A 183 -0.92 -2.29 10.66
C MET A 183 -0.52 -1.63 9.33
N SER A 184 -1.46 -1.53 8.39
CA SER A 184 -1.26 -0.82 7.12
C SER A 184 -1.05 0.68 7.33
N MET A 185 -1.76 1.31 8.28
CA MET A 185 -1.57 2.72 8.63
C MET A 185 -0.18 2.98 9.20
N ILE A 186 0.29 2.09 10.10
CA ILE A 186 1.66 2.17 10.67
C ILE A 186 2.71 2.01 9.56
N ALA A 187 2.58 1.01 8.71
CA ALA A 187 3.50 0.81 7.58
C ALA A 187 3.53 2.02 6.66
N LYS A 188 2.35 2.57 6.33
CA LYS A 188 2.21 3.75 5.48
C LYS A 188 2.86 4.99 6.07
N GLU A 189 2.75 5.22 7.37
CA GLU A 189 3.40 6.36 8.01
C GLU A 189 4.93 6.33 7.82
N ALA A 190 5.50 5.13 7.79
CA ALA A 190 6.91 4.92 7.48
C ALA A 190 7.22 4.92 5.97
N GLY A 191 6.24 5.23 5.10
CA GLY A 191 6.40 5.18 3.65
C GLY A 191 6.48 3.75 3.09
N CYS A 192 5.89 2.79 3.77
CA CYS A 192 5.86 1.38 3.40
C CYS A 192 4.44 0.91 3.05
N GLY A 193 4.35 -0.10 2.20
CA GLY A 193 3.16 -0.93 2.02
C GLY A 193 3.26 -2.19 2.87
N LEU A 194 2.16 -2.93 2.99
CA LEU A 194 2.07 -4.19 3.71
C LEU A 194 1.74 -5.33 2.75
N ARG A 195 2.46 -6.44 2.86
CA ARG A 195 2.19 -7.66 2.09
C ARG A 195 2.62 -8.90 2.87
N MET A 196 2.18 -10.08 2.45
CA MET A 196 2.87 -11.31 2.79
C MET A 196 4.11 -11.46 1.89
N SER A 197 5.25 -11.80 2.44
CA SER A 197 6.45 -12.14 1.67
C SER A 197 6.39 -13.57 1.13
N TYR A 198 7.23 -13.86 0.12
CA TYR A 198 7.38 -15.22 -0.39
C TYR A 198 7.86 -16.24 0.66
N ARG A 199 8.40 -15.77 1.79
CA ARG A 199 8.82 -16.63 2.92
C ARG A 199 7.69 -16.93 3.89
N GLY A 200 6.50 -16.35 3.68
CA GLY A 200 5.38 -16.46 4.62
C GLY A 200 5.58 -15.60 5.88
N GLU A 201 6.11 -14.39 5.71
CA GLU A 201 6.27 -13.37 6.73
C GLU A 201 5.37 -12.18 6.38
N ILE A 202 4.83 -11.48 7.37
CA ILE A 202 4.17 -10.20 7.13
C ILE A 202 5.26 -9.15 6.93
N GLU A 203 5.33 -8.55 5.76
CA GLU A 203 6.39 -7.64 5.38
C GLU A 203 5.87 -6.23 5.14
N ALA A 204 6.48 -5.25 5.82
CA ALA A 204 6.43 -3.87 5.38
C ALA A 204 7.52 -3.66 4.31
N TYR A 205 7.14 -3.23 3.11
CA TYR A 205 8.07 -2.97 2.01
C TYR A 205 7.99 -1.51 1.59
N PRO A 206 9.12 -0.89 1.14
CA PRO A 206 9.13 0.50 0.71
C PRO A 206 8.16 0.71 -0.46
N LEU A 207 7.28 1.71 -0.35
CA LEU A 207 6.39 2.05 -1.46
C LEU A 207 7.21 2.61 -2.63
N PRO A 208 7.00 2.09 -3.85
CA PRO A 208 7.69 2.62 -5.03
C PRO A 208 7.38 4.08 -5.27
N THR A 209 8.36 4.80 -5.78
CA THR A 209 8.25 6.21 -6.18
C THR A 209 8.47 6.33 -7.70
N PRO A 210 8.11 7.43 -8.34
CA PRO A 210 8.42 7.66 -9.76
C PRO A 210 9.90 7.56 -10.11
N SER A 211 10.78 7.75 -9.14
CA SER A 211 12.24 7.61 -9.30
C SER A 211 12.77 6.21 -9.01
N SER A 212 11.91 5.28 -8.58
CA SER A 212 12.32 3.90 -8.30
C SER A 212 12.84 3.23 -9.57
N ALA A 213 13.99 2.57 -9.46
CA ALA A 213 14.54 1.79 -10.57
C ALA A 213 13.73 0.50 -10.76
N PRO A 214 13.49 0.08 -12.00
CA PRO A 214 12.92 -1.23 -12.27
C PRO A 214 13.82 -2.34 -11.73
N VAL A 215 13.23 -3.35 -11.11
CA VAL A 215 13.94 -4.56 -10.67
C VAL A 215 14.08 -5.56 -11.80
N GLU A 216 13.22 -5.43 -12.84
CA GLU A 216 13.28 -6.23 -14.04
C GLU A 216 12.76 -5.43 -15.25
N THR A 217 13.24 -5.79 -16.44
CA THR A 217 12.90 -5.15 -17.71
C THR A 217 12.46 -6.19 -18.74
N TYR A 218 11.21 -6.06 -19.20
CA TYR A 218 10.61 -6.93 -20.19
C TYR A 218 10.54 -6.22 -21.53
N SER A 219 11.49 -6.51 -22.44
CA SER A 219 11.48 -6.00 -23.80
C SER A 219 10.63 -6.92 -24.70
N GLN A 220 10.22 -6.43 -25.88
CA GLN A 220 9.60 -7.26 -26.91
C GLN A 220 10.53 -8.39 -27.36
N ASP A 221 11.83 -8.10 -27.45
CA ASP A 221 12.85 -9.09 -27.84
C ASP A 221 13.08 -10.17 -26.77
N SER A 222 12.64 -9.94 -25.54
CA SER A 222 12.76 -10.94 -24.48
C SER A 222 11.79 -12.11 -24.63
N HIS A 223 10.82 -12.02 -25.55
CA HIS A 223 9.73 -12.97 -25.75
C HIS A 223 8.85 -13.22 -24.51
N MET A 224 9.04 -12.44 -23.45
CA MET A 224 8.27 -12.55 -22.21
C MET A 224 6.97 -11.75 -22.25
N VAL A 225 6.87 -10.72 -23.11
CA VAL A 225 5.69 -9.84 -23.20
C VAL A 225 4.72 -10.42 -24.23
N ILE A 226 3.55 -10.88 -23.78
CA ILE A 226 2.46 -11.34 -24.64
C ILE A 226 1.58 -10.16 -25.04
N GLY A 227 1.32 -9.24 -24.12
CA GLY A 227 0.57 -8.03 -24.37
C GLY A 227 0.57 -7.08 -23.18
N ALA A 228 0.43 -5.80 -23.45
CA ALA A 228 0.25 -4.79 -22.41
C ALA A 228 -0.65 -3.68 -22.93
N ALA A 229 -1.64 -3.32 -22.14
CA ALA A 229 -2.58 -2.27 -22.46
C ALA A 229 -2.89 -1.40 -21.23
N PRO A 230 -3.01 -0.08 -21.41
CA PRO A 230 -3.52 0.76 -20.36
C PRO A 230 -4.99 0.41 -20.09
N VAL A 231 -5.33 0.26 -18.82
CA VAL A 231 -6.70 0.06 -18.38
C VAL A 231 -7.21 1.39 -17.83
N GLN A 232 -8.24 1.92 -18.46
CA GLN A 232 -8.97 3.00 -17.81
C GLN A 232 -9.71 2.41 -16.62
N SER A 233 -9.35 2.82 -15.42
CA SER A 233 -10.01 2.32 -14.22
C SER A 233 -11.51 2.65 -14.29
N PRO A 234 -12.40 1.65 -14.25
CA PRO A 234 -13.84 1.90 -14.22
C PRO A 234 -14.31 2.48 -12.89
N SER A 235 -13.46 2.52 -11.87
CA SER A 235 -13.82 2.80 -10.49
C SER A 235 -13.80 4.27 -10.10
N GLY A 236 -13.66 5.21 -11.03
CA GLY A 236 -13.78 6.60 -10.63
C GLY A 236 -13.17 7.59 -11.60
N ARG A 237 -13.73 8.78 -11.58
CA ARG A 237 -13.12 9.93 -12.26
C ARG A 237 -11.80 10.27 -11.59
N ILE A 238 -10.81 10.58 -12.41
CA ILE A 238 -9.52 11.07 -11.92
C ILE A 238 -9.74 12.37 -11.17
N PRO A 239 -9.29 12.50 -9.93
CA PRO A 239 -9.40 13.76 -9.24
C PRO A 239 -8.64 14.87 -9.96
N ASN A 240 -9.30 15.98 -10.16
CA ASN A 240 -8.70 17.22 -10.64
C ASN A 240 -8.54 18.26 -9.51
N TRP A 241 -8.88 17.87 -8.30
CA TRP A 241 -8.69 18.66 -7.10
C TRP A 241 -8.23 17.76 -5.95
N TYR A 242 -7.03 18.00 -5.46
CA TYR A 242 -6.48 17.32 -4.30
C TYR A 242 -6.39 18.26 -3.11
N SER A 243 -6.73 17.77 -1.93
CA SER A 243 -6.56 18.50 -0.68
C SER A 243 -5.83 17.61 0.32
N VAL A 244 -4.81 18.13 0.95
CA VAL A 244 -4.20 17.52 2.14
C VAL A 244 -4.53 18.40 3.32
N VAL A 245 -5.16 17.80 4.33
CA VAL A 245 -5.53 18.47 5.57
C VAL A 245 -4.61 17.98 6.67
N ALA A 246 -3.97 18.87 7.38
CA ALA A 246 -3.12 18.52 8.51
C ALA A 246 -3.23 19.56 9.61
N LYS A 247 -3.00 19.13 10.85
CA LYS A 247 -2.83 20.05 11.96
C LYS A 247 -1.41 20.60 11.98
N GLY A 248 -1.29 21.90 12.20
CA GLY A 248 0.01 22.53 12.28
C GLY A 248 0.77 22.14 13.55
N ASP A 249 2.08 22.11 13.43
CA ASP A 249 3.01 22.04 14.56
C ASP A 249 3.18 23.45 15.15
N GLY A 250 2.09 24.00 15.71
CA GLY A 250 2.04 25.37 16.13
C GLY A 250 2.28 25.58 17.61
N SER A 251 3.01 26.61 17.92
CA SER A 251 3.01 27.15 19.26
C SER A 251 1.58 27.59 19.61
N ARG A 252 0.98 26.91 20.57
CA ARG A 252 -0.30 27.34 21.13
C ARG A 252 -0.09 28.66 21.86
N GLN A 253 -0.79 29.67 21.42
CA GLN A 253 -0.84 30.91 22.19
C GLN A 253 -2.10 30.93 23.06
N TYR A 254 -1.89 31.16 24.34
CA TYR A 254 -2.97 31.29 25.30
C TYR A 254 -3.17 32.76 25.60
N THR A 255 -4.42 33.18 25.46
CA THR A 255 -4.80 34.52 25.86
C THR A 255 -5.90 34.47 26.92
N VAL A 256 -5.71 35.12 28.02
CA VAL A 256 -6.71 35.22 29.07
C VAL A 256 -7.42 36.55 28.88
N HIS A 257 -8.71 36.50 28.60
CA HIS A 257 -9.56 37.67 28.47
C HIS A 257 -10.27 37.89 29.80
N LYS A 258 -10.09 39.07 30.35
CA LYS A 258 -10.82 39.50 31.54
C LYS A 258 -12.16 40.05 31.11
N GLY A 259 -13.23 39.37 31.44
CA GLY A 259 -14.59 39.85 31.17
C GLY A 259 -15.64 38.79 31.47
N ASP A 260 -16.84 39.24 31.75
CA ASP A 260 -17.93 38.35 32.16
C ASP A 260 -18.68 37.70 31.01
N SER A 261 -18.54 38.19 29.77
CA SER A 261 -19.22 37.63 28.61
C SER A 261 -18.29 37.00 27.60
N TYR A 262 -18.72 35.90 26.99
CA TYR A 262 -18.03 35.23 25.90
C TYR A 262 -17.88 36.14 24.66
N GLU A 263 -18.89 36.93 24.36
CA GLU A 263 -18.90 37.84 23.20
C GLU A 263 -17.83 38.92 23.32
N SER A 264 -17.63 39.47 24.54
CA SER A 264 -16.58 40.44 24.80
C SER A 264 -15.20 39.81 24.65
N ALA A 265 -15.00 38.59 25.18
CA ALA A 265 -13.76 37.87 25.05
C ALA A 265 -13.41 37.55 23.57
N VAL A 266 -14.36 37.15 22.77
CA VAL A 266 -14.15 36.89 21.33
C VAL A 266 -13.75 38.16 20.60
N LYS A 267 -14.38 39.29 20.90
CA LYS A 267 -14.05 40.57 20.28
C LYS A 267 -12.66 41.06 20.64
N ASP A 268 -12.25 40.90 21.90
CA ASP A 268 -10.91 41.25 22.34
C ASP A 268 -9.82 40.35 21.75
N ASP A 269 -10.18 39.13 21.36
CA ASP A 269 -9.25 38.15 20.80
C ASP A 269 -8.92 38.38 19.30
N GLU A 270 -9.62 39.25 18.59
CA GLU A 270 -9.34 39.51 17.18
C GLU A 270 -7.90 39.96 16.91
N LYS A 271 -7.35 40.78 17.80
CA LYS A 271 -5.96 41.23 17.69
C LYS A 271 -4.99 40.06 17.89
N ASN A 272 -5.23 39.24 18.88
CA ASN A 272 -4.38 38.06 19.19
C ASN A 272 -4.45 37.04 18.03
N LYS A 273 -5.62 36.88 17.45
CA LYS A 273 -5.80 36.05 16.27
C LYS A 273 -4.90 36.51 15.12
N SER A 274 -4.86 37.81 14.84
CA SER A 274 -3.98 38.38 13.82
C SER A 274 -2.48 38.18 14.14
N GLU A 275 -2.09 38.27 15.39
CA GLU A 275 -0.72 38.01 15.81
C GLU A 275 -0.34 36.55 15.67
N VAL A 276 -1.24 35.62 15.99
CA VAL A 276 -1.07 34.18 15.78
C VAL A 276 -0.97 33.86 14.27
N GLU A 277 -1.82 34.46 13.44
CA GLU A 277 -1.76 34.32 12.00
C GLU A 277 -0.42 34.77 11.41
N MET A 278 0.06 35.95 11.83
CA MET A 278 1.38 36.47 11.42
C MET A 278 2.52 35.57 11.88
N ALA A 279 2.46 35.04 13.10
CA ALA A 279 3.47 34.12 13.59
C ALA A 279 3.52 32.82 12.79
N ILE A 280 2.35 32.27 12.40
CA ILE A 280 2.23 31.10 11.55
C ILE A 280 2.78 31.40 10.15
N ASP A 281 2.42 32.54 9.57
CA ASP A 281 2.92 32.95 8.26
C ASP A 281 4.45 33.07 8.25
N ASN A 282 5.02 33.72 9.23
CA ASN A 282 6.46 33.84 9.34
C ASN A 282 7.17 32.49 9.52
N LEU A 283 6.54 31.56 10.24
CA LEU A 283 7.10 30.22 10.45
C LEU A 283 7.09 29.38 9.16
N TYR A 284 6.09 29.53 8.32
CA TYR A 284 5.85 28.66 7.17
C TYR A 284 6.07 29.30 5.80
N LEU A 285 6.19 30.63 5.73
CA LEU A 285 6.34 31.35 4.45
C LEU A 285 7.54 30.85 3.62
N ASN A 286 8.67 30.63 4.28
CA ASN A 286 9.86 30.10 3.57
C ASN A 286 9.68 28.64 3.15
N LYS A 287 8.98 27.85 3.96
CA LYS A 287 8.69 26.44 3.66
C LYS A 287 7.69 26.32 2.50
N GLU A 288 6.71 27.22 2.44
CA GLU A 288 5.78 27.29 1.31
C GLU A 288 6.50 27.52 -0.01
N ARG A 289 7.44 28.48 -0.04
CA ARG A 289 8.21 28.78 -1.24
C ARG A 289 9.03 27.58 -1.71
N VAL A 290 9.74 26.93 -0.79
CA VAL A 290 10.52 25.71 -1.09
C VAL A 290 9.60 24.59 -1.56
N TRP A 291 8.43 24.45 -0.94
CA TRP A 291 7.46 23.46 -1.35
C TRP A 291 6.93 23.73 -2.76
N ALA A 292 6.54 24.96 -3.08
CA ALA A 292 6.06 25.34 -4.40
C ALA A 292 7.11 25.11 -5.50
N GLU A 293 8.38 25.38 -5.22
CA GLU A 293 9.51 25.12 -6.11
C GLU A 293 9.71 23.60 -6.34
N ASN A 294 9.56 22.79 -5.30
CA ASN A 294 9.73 21.33 -5.39
C ASN A 294 8.49 20.60 -5.91
N ALA A 295 7.33 21.20 -5.79
CA ALA A 295 6.06 20.67 -6.26
C ALA A 295 5.80 20.95 -7.75
N THR A 296 6.77 21.46 -8.48
CA THR A 296 6.64 21.74 -9.91
C THR A 296 6.22 20.48 -10.64
N PRO A 297 5.02 20.46 -11.26
CA PRO A 297 4.57 19.28 -11.98
C PRO A 297 5.51 18.98 -13.13
N THR A 298 5.85 17.73 -13.31
CA THR A 298 6.67 17.21 -14.42
C THR A 298 5.99 17.37 -15.78
N TYR A 299 4.76 17.87 -15.82
CA TYR A 299 3.97 18.09 -17.04
C TYR A 299 4.20 19.49 -17.59
N GLN A 300 4.90 19.57 -18.70
CA GLN A 300 5.29 20.81 -19.35
C GLN A 300 4.13 21.64 -19.95
N HIS A 301 2.90 21.15 -19.93
CA HIS A 301 1.82 21.78 -20.68
C HIS A 301 0.65 22.33 -19.87
N ASP A 302 0.52 21.98 -18.59
CA ASP A 302 -0.63 22.43 -17.83
C ASP A 302 -0.23 22.83 -16.41
N ALA A 303 -0.39 24.08 -16.10
CA ALA A 303 -0.10 24.62 -14.79
C ALA A 303 -1.03 24.02 -13.75
N ALA A 304 -0.62 22.92 -13.13
CA ALA A 304 -1.18 22.53 -11.85
C ALA A 304 -0.91 23.68 -10.87
N ARG A 305 -1.95 24.30 -10.39
CA ARG A 305 -1.82 25.38 -9.43
C ARG A 305 -1.86 24.80 -8.04
N TRP A 306 -0.79 24.96 -7.33
CA TRP A 306 -0.73 24.70 -5.91
C TRP A 306 -1.18 25.93 -5.15
N SER A 307 -1.95 25.71 -4.13
CA SER A 307 -2.25 26.70 -3.11
C SER A 307 -2.27 26.05 -1.75
N TRP A 308 -1.93 26.80 -0.76
CA TRP A 308 -2.15 26.41 0.61
C TRP A 308 -2.98 27.48 1.31
N SER A 309 -3.70 27.05 2.31
CA SER A 309 -4.43 27.94 3.20
C SER A 309 -4.36 27.39 4.61
N ARG A 310 -4.53 28.25 5.58
CA ARG A 310 -4.67 27.86 6.97
C ARG A 310 -6.05 28.24 7.48
N GLN A 311 -6.49 27.51 8.47
CA GLN A 311 -7.67 27.84 9.25
C GLN A 311 -7.28 27.78 10.72
N LEU A 312 -7.55 28.85 11.44
CA LEU A 312 -7.43 28.90 12.89
C LEU A 312 -8.73 28.43 13.50
N ASN A 313 -8.63 27.51 14.44
CA ASN A 313 -9.76 26.98 15.20
C ASN A 313 -9.56 27.36 16.67
N PRO A 314 -10.25 28.38 17.16
CA PRO A 314 -10.15 28.77 18.56
C PRO A 314 -10.90 27.78 19.45
N HIS A 315 -10.26 27.36 20.52
CA HIS A 315 -10.88 26.62 21.61
C HIS A 315 -11.01 27.55 22.81
N TRP A 316 -12.22 27.71 23.29
CA TRP A 316 -12.51 28.57 24.39
C TRP A 316 -12.76 27.80 25.67
N THR A 317 -12.07 28.18 26.74
CA THR A 317 -12.24 27.60 28.07
C THR A 317 -12.54 28.71 29.08
N ARG A 318 -13.59 28.54 29.86
CA ARG A 318 -13.90 29.45 30.96
C ARG A 318 -12.95 29.16 32.14
N THR A 319 -12.38 30.22 32.69
CA THR A 319 -11.50 30.18 33.87
C THR A 319 -12.09 31.06 34.97
N GLU A 320 -11.56 30.97 36.17
CA GLU A 320 -11.98 31.82 37.29
C GLU A 320 -11.78 33.32 37.01
N ASN A 321 -10.86 33.68 36.10
CA ASN A 321 -10.49 35.04 35.75
C ASN A 321 -11.06 35.52 34.41
N GLY A 322 -12.01 34.78 33.80
CA GLY A 322 -12.59 35.10 32.50
C GLY A 322 -12.47 33.97 31.50
N TRP A 323 -12.22 34.30 30.25
CA TRP A 323 -12.13 33.30 29.13
C TRP A 323 -10.68 33.19 28.64
N LYS A 324 -10.32 31.98 28.28
CA LYS A 324 -9.03 31.63 27.67
C LYS A 324 -9.27 31.09 26.29
N SER A 325 -8.56 31.58 25.28
CA SER A 325 -8.50 31.01 23.94
C SER A 325 -7.21 30.25 23.70
N ASP A 326 -7.33 29.13 23.06
CA ASP A 326 -6.24 28.29 22.58
C ASP A 326 -6.46 28.03 21.09
N TYR A 327 -5.47 28.24 20.24
CA TYR A 327 -5.61 28.12 18.82
C TYR A 327 -4.93 26.85 18.33
N ASP A 328 -5.75 25.97 17.76
CA ASP A 328 -5.25 24.96 16.82
C ASP A 328 -5.34 25.53 15.41
N PHE A 329 -4.41 25.18 14.55
CA PHE A 329 -4.53 25.53 13.14
C PHE A 329 -4.40 24.31 12.26
N SER A 330 -5.14 24.34 11.15
CA SER A 330 -5.12 23.32 10.13
C SER A 330 -4.52 23.89 8.85
N PHE A 331 -3.73 23.09 8.16
CA PHE A 331 -3.25 23.39 6.82
C PHE A 331 -4.14 22.72 5.78
N TYR A 332 -4.38 23.44 4.72
CA TYR A 332 -5.03 22.91 3.53
C TYR A 332 -4.10 23.13 2.35
N VAL A 333 -3.53 22.06 1.84
CA VAL A 333 -2.77 22.10 0.60
C VAL A 333 -3.66 21.61 -0.51
N LYS A 334 -3.87 22.44 -1.53
CA LYS A 334 -4.74 22.16 -2.65
C LYS A 334 -3.93 22.13 -3.93
N MET A 335 -4.15 21.12 -4.75
CA MET A 335 -3.70 21.07 -6.13
C MET A 335 -4.93 21.14 -7.03
N ASN A 336 -4.90 22.06 -7.97
CA ASN A 336 -5.95 22.25 -8.93
C ASN A 336 -5.40 22.05 -10.34
N GLN A 337 -5.87 21.02 -11.02
CA GLN A 337 -5.58 20.77 -12.43
C GLN A 337 -6.75 21.26 -13.28
N ALA A 338 -6.84 22.57 -13.43
CA ALA A 338 -7.96 23.21 -14.12
C ALA A 338 -7.80 23.30 -15.65
N TYR A 339 -6.90 22.51 -16.26
CA TYR A 339 -6.55 22.63 -17.67
C TYR A 339 -6.55 21.27 -18.38
N GLY A 340 -6.61 21.31 -19.71
CA GLY A 340 -6.58 20.12 -20.55
C GLY A 340 -7.81 19.23 -20.39
N TYR A 341 -7.65 17.93 -20.50
CA TYR A 341 -8.74 16.96 -20.46
C TYR A 341 -9.49 16.90 -19.13
N TYR A 342 -8.91 17.43 -18.05
CA TYR A 342 -9.49 17.44 -16.70
C TYR A 342 -10.08 18.77 -16.31
N HIS A 343 -10.23 19.70 -17.24
CA HIS A 343 -10.81 21.02 -16.97
C HIS A 343 -12.27 20.87 -16.46
N PRO A 344 -12.65 21.53 -15.36
CA PRO A 344 -13.95 21.31 -14.72
C PRO A 344 -15.15 21.67 -15.58
N SER A 345 -14.99 22.51 -16.63
CA SER A 345 -16.12 22.90 -17.51
C SER A 345 -16.69 21.75 -18.33
N TRP A 346 -15.91 20.73 -18.63
CA TRP A 346 -16.38 19.51 -19.33
C TRP A 346 -16.19 18.24 -18.52
N TYR A 347 -15.23 18.20 -17.60
CA TYR A 347 -14.97 17.05 -16.76
C TYR A 347 -15.75 17.10 -15.43
N GLY A 348 -16.08 18.32 -14.95
CA GLY A 348 -16.62 18.59 -13.62
C GLY A 348 -15.52 18.55 -12.55
N TRP A 349 -15.86 18.99 -11.35
CA TRP A 349 -14.98 18.89 -10.20
C TRP A 349 -15.01 17.48 -9.62
N VAL A 350 -13.86 16.89 -9.46
CA VAL A 350 -13.64 15.61 -8.77
C VAL A 350 -12.58 15.83 -7.72
N SER A 351 -12.98 15.83 -6.46
CA SER A 351 -12.08 16.09 -5.33
C SER A 351 -11.64 14.82 -4.65
N LYS A 352 -10.41 14.81 -4.15
CA LYS A 352 -9.88 13.81 -3.21
C LYS A 352 -9.20 14.52 -2.06
N THR A 353 -9.57 14.16 -0.84
CA THR A 353 -8.97 14.72 0.37
C THR A 353 -8.23 13.64 1.13
N THR A 354 -7.01 13.93 1.56
CA THR A 354 -6.22 13.10 2.47
C THR A 354 -6.16 13.81 3.81
N ASP A 355 -6.63 13.17 4.86
CA ASP A 355 -6.58 13.69 6.21
C ASP A 355 -5.30 13.24 6.91
N LEU A 356 -4.43 14.19 7.18
CA LEU A 356 -3.21 14.04 7.98
C LEU A 356 -3.34 14.80 9.30
N SER A 357 -4.55 14.92 9.85
CA SER A 357 -4.81 15.68 11.07
C SER A 357 -4.03 15.18 12.29
N SER A 358 -3.56 13.93 12.27
CA SER A 358 -2.63 13.38 13.27
C SER A 358 -1.18 13.83 13.09
N GLN A 359 -0.82 14.37 11.92
CA GLN A 359 0.54 14.86 11.65
C GLN A 359 0.66 16.33 11.99
N LYS A 360 1.68 16.66 12.78
CA LYS A 360 1.99 18.04 13.19
C LYS A 360 3.18 18.62 12.42
N SER A 361 3.88 17.81 11.63
CA SER A 361 5.06 18.24 10.88
C SER A 361 4.69 18.76 9.50
N TRP A 362 5.06 20.01 9.21
CA TRP A 362 4.93 20.62 7.89
C TRP A 362 5.62 19.79 6.79
N ASP A 363 6.81 19.27 7.08
CA ASP A 363 7.58 18.51 6.11
C ASP A 363 6.87 17.24 5.67
N LYS A 364 6.15 16.56 6.59
CA LYS A 364 5.31 15.40 6.26
C LYS A 364 4.08 15.79 5.41
N VAL A 365 3.48 16.95 5.67
CA VAL A 365 2.37 17.47 4.84
C VAL A 365 2.84 17.74 3.42
N VAL A 366 4.02 18.35 3.29
CA VAL A 366 4.65 18.64 1.99
C VAL A 366 5.02 17.37 1.28
N GLU A 367 5.60 16.39 1.97
CA GLU A 367 5.93 15.07 1.40
C GLU A 367 4.67 14.38 0.87
N GLU A 368 3.58 14.37 1.63
CA GLU A 368 2.31 13.76 1.22
C GLU A 368 1.67 14.52 0.04
N ALA A 369 1.68 15.85 0.09
CA ALA A 369 1.17 16.67 -1.00
C ALA A 369 1.97 16.46 -2.29
N ASN A 370 3.30 16.41 -2.19
CA ASN A 370 4.17 16.08 -3.33
C ASN A 370 3.94 14.65 -3.83
N ARG A 371 3.74 13.70 -2.93
CA ARG A 371 3.38 12.34 -3.28
C ARG A 371 2.08 12.33 -4.09
N TRP A 372 1.05 13.01 -3.62
CA TRP A 372 -0.22 13.11 -4.34
C TRP A 372 -0.09 13.84 -5.67
N ALA A 373 0.71 14.90 -5.74
CA ALA A 373 0.99 15.61 -6.99
C ALA A 373 1.59 14.70 -8.05
N LYS A 374 2.62 13.97 -7.67
CA LYS A 374 3.34 13.08 -8.59
C LYS A 374 2.55 11.81 -8.90
N PHE A 375 1.85 11.27 -7.92
CA PHE A 375 1.13 10.00 -8.04
C PHE A 375 -0.33 10.14 -8.43
N GLY A 376 -0.97 11.22 -8.09
CA GLY A 376 -2.40 11.39 -8.37
C GLY A 376 -2.70 11.49 -9.84
N MET A 377 -1.82 12.11 -10.62
CA MET A 377 -1.95 12.26 -12.06
C MET A 377 -1.45 11.04 -12.84
N ASP A 378 -0.39 10.38 -12.35
CA ASP A 378 0.20 9.22 -13.01
C ASP A 378 -0.59 7.94 -12.76
N ARG A 379 -1.26 7.83 -11.61
CA ARG A 379 -2.07 6.68 -11.23
C ARG A 379 -3.42 6.54 -11.91
N ALA A 380 -3.80 7.51 -12.66
CA ALA A 380 -4.95 7.39 -13.53
C ALA A 380 -4.77 6.30 -14.59
N LYS A 381 -3.55 5.87 -14.83
CA LYS A 381 -3.23 4.80 -15.76
C LYS A 381 -2.79 3.57 -14.99
N SER A 382 -3.67 2.60 -14.87
CA SER A 382 -3.28 1.24 -14.58
C SER A 382 -3.00 0.50 -15.88
N TRP A 383 -2.09 -0.45 -15.81
CA TRP A 383 -1.74 -1.31 -16.93
C TRP A 383 -2.14 -2.74 -16.61
N ARG A 384 -2.76 -3.39 -17.59
CA ARG A 384 -2.91 -4.83 -17.60
C ARG A 384 -1.88 -5.40 -18.54
N ILE A 385 -0.99 -6.21 -18.01
CA ILE A 385 0.16 -6.76 -18.70
C ILE A 385 0.01 -8.28 -18.68
N GLN A 386 0.15 -8.89 -19.81
CA GLN A 386 0.22 -10.34 -19.96
C GLN A 386 1.66 -10.73 -20.26
N LEU A 387 2.22 -11.53 -19.38
CA LEU A 387 3.58 -12.05 -19.50
C LEU A 387 3.55 -13.57 -19.63
N VAL A 388 4.58 -14.14 -20.22
CA VAL A 388 4.94 -15.53 -19.94
C VAL A 388 5.12 -15.68 -18.43
N ALA A 389 4.74 -16.84 -17.89
CA ALA A 389 4.80 -17.07 -16.46
C ALA A 389 6.17 -16.73 -15.86
N ASP A 390 6.22 -15.70 -15.03
CA ASP A 390 7.40 -15.31 -14.28
C ASP A 390 7.15 -15.44 -12.77
N PRO A 391 7.65 -16.50 -12.14
CA PRO A 391 7.38 -16.79 -10.73
C PRO A 391 8.10 -15.85 -9.76
N ARG A 392 8.99 -14.97 -10.26
CA ARG A 392 9.78 -14.04 -9.43
C ARG A 392 9.01 -12.79 -9.03
N ILE A 393 7.98 -12.40 -9.81
CA ILE A 393 7.22 -11.14 -9.60
C ILE A 393 6.51 -11.14 -8.24
N GLU A 394 6.63 -10.03 -7.54
CA GLU A 394 5.90 -9.74 -6.29
C GLU A 394 5.14 -8.42 -6.38
N VAL A 395 4.06 -8.32 -5.60
CA VAL A 395 3.35 -7.05 -5.41
C VAL A 395 4.29 -6.01 -4.81
N GLY A 396 4.30 -4.80 -5.38
CA GLY A 396 5.22 -3.72 -5.00
C GLY A 396 6.51 -3.69 -5.81
N ASP A 397 6.79 -4.70 -6.63
CA ASP A 397 7.92 -4.65 -7.57
C ASP A 397 7.70 -3.56 -8.62
N VAL A 398 8.79 -2.92 -9.02
CA VAL A 398 8.80 -1.97 -10.13
C VAL A 398 9.35 -2.70 -11.35
N ILE A 399 8.55 -2.77 -12.41
CA ILE A 399 8.95 -3.41 -13.66
C ILE A 399 8.85 -2.43 -14.82
N ALA A 400 9.78 -2.52 -15.78
CA ALA A 400 9.70 -1.80 -17.05
C ALA A 400 9.21 -2.76 -18.12
N VAL A 401 8.21 -2.35 -18.89
CA VAL A 401 7.61 -3.20 -19.94
C VAL A 401 7.53 -2.43 -21.24
N GLU A 402 8.09 -3.02 -22.28
CA GLU A 402 7.96 -2.51 -23.64
C GLU A 402 6.63 -2.97 -24.23
N TYR A 403 5.61 -2.10 -24.17
CA TYR A 403 4.27 -2.41 -24.63
C TYR A 403 4.08 -2.27 -26.16
N LYS A 404 4.98 -1.55 -26.80
CA LYS A 404 5.10 -1.39 -28.25
C LYS A 404 6.56 -1.08 -28.56
N GLN A 405 7.04 -1.49 -29.73
CA GLN A 405 8.43 -1.29 -30.14
C GLN A 405 8.93 0.14 -29.85
N GLY A 406 9.93 0.26 -29.01
CA GLY A 406 10.52 1.51 -28.55
C GLY A 406 9.65 2.32 -27.57
N LYS A 407 8.49 1.79 -27.13
CA LYS A 407 7.61 2.46 -26.16
C LYS A 407 7.51 1.64 -24.88
N TRP A 408 7.83 2.28 -23.80
CA TRP A 408 7.93 1.67 -22.49
C TRP A 408 6.94 2.26 -21.48
N CYS A 409 6.51 1.45 -20.56
CA CYS A 409 5.89 1.90 -19.32
C CYS A 409 6.65 1.32 -18.12
N VAL A 410 6.77 2.11 -17.07
CA VAL A 410 7.30 1.63 -15.79
C VAL A 410 6.15 1.59 -14.80
N VAL A 411 5.90 0.43 -14.28
CA VAL A 411 4.75 0.20 -13.39
C VAL A 411 5.18 -0.40 -12.06
N SER A 412 4.47 -0.05 -11.01
CA SER A 412 4.49 -0.78 -9.75
C SER A 412 3.44 -1.87 -9.80
N VAL A 413 3.84 -3.12 -9.61
CA VAL A 413 2.94 -4.26 -9.57
C VAL A 413 1.96 -4.11 -8.41
N THR A 414 0.67 -4.10 -8.70
CA THR A 414 -0.40 -4.00 -7.69
C THR A 414 -1.09 -5.33 -7.44
N SER A 415 -1.21 -6.16 -8.47
CA SER A 415 -1.75 -7.52 -8.36
C SER A 415 -1.23 -8.39 -9.50
N PHE A 416 -1.28 -9.69 -9.32
CA PHE A 416 -1.04 -10.64 -10.40
C PHE A 416 -1.78 -11.95 -10.17
N SER A 417 -2.06 -12.66 -11.27
CA SER A 417 -2.56 -14.02 -11.25
C SER A 417 -1.59 -14.94 -11.99
N LEU A 418 -1.36 -16.12 -11.43
CA LEU A 418 -0.40 -17.10 -11.96
C LEU A 418 -0.91 -18.53 -11.74
N ASP A 419 -0.90 -19.35 -12.79
CA ASP A 419 -1.03 -20.79 -12.65
C ASP A 419 0.34 -21.37 -12.29
N LEU A 420 0.42 -22.04 -11.13
CA LEU A 420 1.67 -22.58 -10.65
C LEU A 420 2.02 -23.94 -11.29
N MET A 421 1.05 -24.63 -11.87
CA MET A 421 1.25 -25.95 -12.50
C MET A 421 1.44 -25.87 -14.02
N ASP A 422 0.84 -24.88 -14.65
CA ASP A 422 0.88 -24.73 -16.12
C ASP A 422 1.55 -23.41 -16.53
N PRO A 423 2.86 -23.41 -16.82
CA PRO A 423 3.59 -22.23 -17.26
C PRO A 423 3.20 -21.75 -18.67
N SER A 424 2.42 -22.54 -19.44
CA SER A 424 1.92 -22.13 -20.75
C SER A 424 0.78 -21.12 -20.64
N GLN A 425 0.14 -21.04 -19.47
CA GLN A 425 -0.88 -20.04 -19.20
C GLN A 425 -0.24 -18.66 -18.97
N PRO A 426 -0.71 -17.61 -19.66
CA PRO A 426 -0.20 -16.28 -19.46
C PRO A 426 -0.41 -15.80 -18.02
N MET A 427 0.65 -15.28 -17.40
CA MET A 427 0.54 -14.53 -16.18
C MET A 427 -0.10 -13.18 -16.46
N THR A 428 -1.11 -12.79 -15.70
CA THR A 428 -1.68 -11.45 -15.77
C THR A 428 -1.14 -10.61 -14.63
N VAL A 429 -0.51 -9.47 -14.95
CA VAL A 429 -0.02 -8.49 -13.99
C VAL A 429 -0.82 -7.21 -14.12
N THR A 430 -1.31 -6.68 -13.04
CA THR A 430 -1.86 -5.31 -12.98
C THR A 430 -0.83 -4.41 -12.33
N GLY A 431 -0.56 -3.27 -12.93
CA GLY A 431 0.41 -2.32 -12.39
C GLY A 431 -0.08 -0.89 -12.46
N ALA A 432 0.30 -0.09 -11.46
CA ALA A 432 0.11 1.34 -11.48
C ALA A 432 1.29 2.01 -12.20
N GLU A 433 1.01 2.83 -13.21
CA GLU A 433 2.05 3.55 -13.95
C GLU A 433 2.81 4.49 -13.00
N LEU A 434 4.11 4.38 -12.96
CA LEU A 434 5.00 5.28 -12.21
C LEU A 434 5.54 6.39 -13.12
N ARG A 435 5.86 6.05 -14.36
CA ARG A 435 6.32 6.97 -15.40
C ARG A 435 6.22 6.31 -16.78
N GLY A 436 5.96 7.11 -17.81
CA GLY A 436 6.21 6.75 -19.21
C GLY A 436 7.68 7.04 -19.59
N TRP A 437 8.18 6.30 -20.53
CA TRP A 437 9.53 6.50 -21.12
C TRP A 437 9.41 6.85 -22.59
#